data_dbb4d4aa260b7c871b08e62f8382e589
#
_entry.id   dbb4d4aa260b7c871b08e62f8382e589
#
_cell.length_a   1.000
_cell.length_b   1.000
_cell.length_c   1.000
_cell.angle_alpha   90.00
_cell.angle_beta   90.00
_cell.angle_gamma   90.00
#
_symmetry.space_group_name_H-M   'P 1'
#
loop_
_entity.id
_entity.type
_entity.pdbx_description
1 polymer ?
#
loop_
_entity_poly.entity_id
_entity_poly.type
_entity_poly.pdbx_seq_one_letter_code
_entity_poly.pdbx_strand_id
1 'polypeptide(L)'
;MLGLALMAACSDDASSNATNVVDNPDQPGISSSSVAGNPDNPPLSSAGGDAPQPGLNSSQSVTPDPSASAYYATFPTANQQAVETMYANWIAKFYVTYEEEVTQPAYLGSSGRAKLEGSARIKFDTPKNTVSEGIGYGLLITYFMKDWEKFDKLFKYYKAYPVSEADGLYFMKWMVKGDDMNGGFSAEATGGSATDADLDVVTALLLAYAEKGNEEYLNYAKGIAGAIYNTEVNATTHLFMPGNDGKHMNDGYVYNTSYFSLVALRLMIKYDTERSAQWTEVLNATYEYMTKVQAAGNGLWPDWSNAEGVPTDPENGSSTGKLCDYYGLEGVRIPLRIMWDYNWYGDDRAKNLATTAATFALNSTGGDINQTLIKYIYQGEQPSTTGLGGAHFRGAFCALWTVSAETAVHTNACNETILNMAYKQNNIYFEPSMQMLYSLFLNGYFVKYWNY
;
A
#
# COMPACT_ATOMS: atom_id res chain seq x y z
N MET A 1 -10.06 -15.27 17.49
CA MET A 1 -10.50 -13.90 17.80
C MET A 1 -9.48 -12.82 17.37
N LEU A 2 -8.41 -13.15 16.69
CA LEU A 2 -7.40 -12.18 16.26
C LEU A 2 -7.72 -11.50 14.92
N GLY A 3 -8.45 -12.16 14.03
CA GLY A 3 -8.86 -11.58 12.74
C GLY A 3 -9.85 -10.42 12.83
N LEU A 4 -10.59 -10.32 13.94
CA LEU A 4 -11.64 -9.30 14.10
C LEU A 4 -11.11 -7.85 14.14
N ALA A 5 -9.91 -7.63 14.65
CA ALA A 5 -9.42 -6.26 14.82
C ALA A 5 -8.81 -5.66 13.55
N LEU A 6 -8.21 -6.48 12.67
CA LEU A 6 -7.78 -6.04 11.33
C LEU A 6 -9.00 -5.67 10.47
N MET A 7 -10.09 -6.44 10.63
CA MET A 7 -11.32 -6.25 9.89
C MET A 7 -12.15 -5.04 10.34
N ALA A 8 -12.15 -4.73 11.65
CA ALA A 8 -12.88 -3.58 12.18
C ALA A 8 -12.28 -2.24 11.70
N ALA A 9 -10.97 -2.20 11.45
CA ALA A 9 -10.29 -1.01 10.94
C ALA A 9 -10.60 -0.74 9.45
N CYS A 10 -10.88 -1.79 8.68
CA CYS A 10 -11.23 -1.69 7.26
C CYS A 10 -12.74 -1.63 7.02
N SER A 11 -13.57 -1.97 8.02
CA SER A 11 -15.02 -2.14 7.85
C SER A 11 -15.88 -0.93 8.21
N ASP A 12 -15.31 0.19 8.65
CA ASP A 12 -16.10 1.40 8.88
C ASP A 12 -16.59 1.98 7.54
N ASP A 13 -17.67 1.37 7.06
CA ASP A 13 -18.64 2.05 6.22
C ASP A 13 -19.03 3.34 6.97
N ALA A 14 -18.66 4.49 6.43
CA ALA A 14 -19.19 5.74 6.88
C ALA A 14 -20.71 5.69 6.70
N SER A 15 -21.41 5.12 7.69
CA SER A 15 -22.85 5.22 7.80
C SER A 15 -23.16 6.70 7.90
N SER A 16 -23.74 7.20 6.83
CA SER A 16 -24.33 8.52 6.73
C SER A 16 -25.22 8.79 7.94
N ASN A 17 -24.75 9.54 8.90
CA ASN A 17 -25.61 10.30 9.76
C ASN A 17 -26.18 11.45 8.92
N ALA A 18 -27.32 11.21 8.31
CA ALA A 18 -28.19 12.24 7.80
C ALA A 18 -28.72 13.03 8.99
N THR A 19 -28.03 14.07 9.38
CA THR A 19 -28.60 15.12 10.22
C THR A 19 -29.45 16.02 9.33
N ASN A 20 -30.73 16.06 9.65
CA ASN A 20 -31.73 16.98 9.12
C ASN A 20 -31.19 18.39 8.99
N VAL A 21 -31.06 18.87 7.74
CA VAL A 21 -30.91 20.28 7.45
C VAL A 21 -32.32 20.85 7.35
N VAL A 22 -32.66 21.68 8.31
CA VAL A 22 -33.87 22.52 8.30
C VAL A 22 -33.69 23.57 7.20
N ASP A 23 -34.59 23.58 6.24
CA ASP A 23 -34.75 24.64 5.24
C ASP A 23 -34.89 26.01 5.89
N ASN A 24 -34.04 26.91 5.53
CA ASN A 24 -34.27 28.34 5.75
C ASN A 24 -34.25 29.06 4.39
N PRO A 25 -35.40 29.57 3.93
CA PRO A 25 -35.45 30.33 2.68
C PRO A 25 -35.20 31.82 3.01
N ASP A 26 -34.14 32.38 2.46
CA ASP A 26 -34.02 33.80 2.09
C ASP A 26 -32.55 34.20 1.88
N GLN A 27 -32.16 34.29 0.62
CA GLN A 27 -31.25 35.36 0.15
C GLN A 27 -31.25 35.44 -1.37
N PRO A 28 -31.25 36.66 -1.93
CA PRO A 28 -31.50 36.89 -3.36
C PRO A 28 -30.23 36.82 -4.21
N GLY A 29 -30.45 36.46 -5.48
CA GLY A 29 -29.43 36.34 -6.50
C GLY A 29 -28.68 37.64 -6.84
N ILE A 30 -27.43 37.51 -7.23
CA ILE A 30 -26.66 38.54 -7.91
C ILE A 30 -26.12 37.98 -9.23
N SER A 31 -26.40 38.75 -10.25
CA SER A 31 -26.13 38.50 -11.66
C SER A 31 -24.66 38.62 -12.04
N SER A 32 -24.34 37.89 -13.11
CA SER A 32 -23.13 37.96 -13.92
C SER A 32 -22.76 39.40 -14.37
N SER A 33 -21.45 39.72 -14.34
CA SER A 33 -20.84 40.63 -15.30
C SER A 33 -19.43 40.27 -15.64
N SER A 34 -19.20 40.08 -16.93
CA SER A 34 -17.92 39.93 -17.62
C SER A 34 -17.10 41.24 -17.53
N VAL A 35 -15.78 41.12 -17.28
CA VAL A 35 -14.83 42.19 -17.60
C VAL A 35 -13.60 41.60 -18.29
N ALA A 36 -13.29 42.25 -19.41
CA ALA A 36 -12.21 41.96 -20.33
C ALA A 36 -10.81 42.29 -19.78
N GLY A 37 -9.82 41.70 -20.46
CA GLY A 37 -8.42 41.72 -20.14
C GLY A 37 -7.70 43.06 -20.14
N ASN A 38 -6.53 43.06 -19.58
CA ASN A 38 -5.49 44.04 -19.85
C ASN A 38 -4.12 43.33 -19.91
N PRO A 39 -3.33 43.53 -20.98
CA PRO A 39 -1.96 43.06 -21.07
C PRO A 39 -1.02 44.16 -20.61
N ASP A 40 -0.05 43.83 -19.78
CA ASP A 40 1.27 44.47 -19.68
C ASP A 40 1.90 44.19 -18.33
N ASN A 41 2.93 43.32 -18.35
CA ASN A 41 4.00 43.36 -17.37
C ASN A 41 5.30 42.84 -17.98
N PRO A 42 6.42 43.57 -17.84
CA PRO A 42 7.70 43.24 -18.43
C PRO A 42 8.49 42.21 -17.61
N PRO A 43 9.55 41.60 -18.16
CA PRO A 43 10.28 40.48 -17.57
C PRO A 43 11.16 40.94 -16.42
N LEU A 44 11.09 40.23 -15.28
CA LEU A 44 12.01 40.35 -14.16
C LEU A 44 13.24 39.48 -14.38
N SER A 45 14.38 40.11 -14.35
CA SER A 45 15.73 39.59 -14.45
C SER A 45 16.11 38.68 -13.28
N SER A 46 16.89 37.67 -13.64
CA SER A 46 17.62 36.76 -12.76
C SER A 46 18.51 37.47 -11.74
N ALA A 47 18.41 37.06 -10.47
CA ALA A 47 19.53 37.13 -9.53
C ALA A 47 19.55 35.85 -8.70
N GLY A 48 20.65 35.11 -8.82
CA GLY A 48 20.85 33.84 -8.18
C GLY A 48 21.06 33.92 -6.67
N GLY A 49 20.74 32.84 -6.02
CA GLY A 49 21.07 32.55 -4.64
C GLY A 49 20.92 31.06 -4.41
N ASP A 50 22.02 30.33 -4.55
CA ASP A 50 22.11 28.91 -4.31
C ASP A 50 21.86 28.60 -2.82
N ALA A 51 20.75 27.94 -2.53
CA ALA A 51 20.61 27.15 -1.32
C ALA A 51 20.96 25.68 -1.66
N PRO A 52 21.75 24.97 -0.82
CA PRO A 52 22.16 23.62 -1.13
C PRO A 52 20.97 22.68 -1.09
N GLN A 53 20.62 22.11 -2.23
CA GLN A 53 19.73 20.96 -2.34
C GLN A 53 20.39 19.75 -1.68
N PRO A 54 19.62 18.88 -0.96
CA PRO A 54 20.11 17.58 -0.57
C PRO A 54 20.43 16.80 -1.84
N GLY A 55 21.70 16.43 -2.01
CA GLY A 55 22.23 15.90 -3.24
C GLY A 55 21.50 14.67 -3.75
N LEU A 56 20.74 14.86 -4.79
CA LEU A 56 20.56 13.84 -5.81
C LEU A 56 21.92 13.71 -6.51
N ASN A 57 22.71 12.72 -6.11
CA ASN A 57 23.89 12.36 -6.86
C ASN A 57 23.46 11.99 -8.29
N SER A 58 23.63 12.95 -9.15
CA SER A 58 23.45 12.87 -10.58
C SER A 58 24.41 11.86 -11.18
N SER A 59 23.90 11.18 -12.20
CA SER A 59 24.66 10.45 -13.22
C SER A 59 25.20 9.07 -12.81
N GLN A 60 24.31 8.15 -12.47
CA GLN A 60 24.41 6.84 -13.11
C GLN A 60 23.33 6.80 -14.20
N SER A 61 23.75 6.67 -15.46
CA SER A 61 22.84 6.42 -16.57
C SER A 61 22.17 5.08 -16.31
N VAL A 62 20.95 5.13 -15.74
CA VAL A 62 20.12 3.94 -15.55
C VAL A 62 19.72 3.50 -16.95
N THR A 63 20.37 2.49 -17.48
CA THR A 63 19.87 1.78 -18.65
C THR A 63 18.56 1.14 -18.25
N PRO A 64 17.42 1.48 -18.88
CA PRO A 64 16.15 0.82 -18.58
C PRO A 64 16.32 -0.69 -18.70
N ASP A 65 15.78 -1.43 -17.73
CA ASP A 65 15.70 -2.88 -17.83
C ASP A 65 14.94 -3.22 -19.12
N PRO A 66 15.52 -3.99 -20.06
CA PRO A 66 14.83 -4.35 -21.29
C PRO A 66 13.56 -5.19 -21.05
N SER A 67 13.35 -5.72 -19.86
CA SER A 67 12.10 -6.37 -19.43
C SER A 67 11.06 -5.38 -18.86
N ALA A 68 11.44 -4.11 -18.64
CA ALA A 68 10.46 -3.10 -18.25
C ALA A 68 9.43 -2.91 -19.35
N SER A 69 8.14 -2.77 -18.99
CA SER A 69 7.11 -2.55 -20.00
C SER A 69 7.43 -1.31 -20.81
N ALA A 70 7.15 -1.35 -22.11
CA ALA A 70 7.35 -0.22 -23.00
C ALA A 70 6.62 1.04 -22.54
N TYR A 71 5.55 0.87 -21.75
CA TYR A 71 4.81 1.95 -21.11
C TYR A 71 5.64 2.65 -20.04
N TYR A 72 6.32 1.89 -19.17
CA TYR A 72 7.12 2.47 -18.08
C TYR A 72 8.30 3.30 -18.60
N ALA A 73 8.85 2.92 -19.76
CA ALA A 73 9.89 3.70 -20.43
C ALA A 73 9.39 5.06 -20.97
N THR A 74 8.08 5.21 -21.16
CA THR A 74 7.43 6.43 -21.66
C THR A 74 6.60 7.16 -20.60
N PHE A 75 6.73 6.76 -19.34
CA PHE A 75 5.97 7.34 -18.23
C PHE A 75 6.11 8.86 -18.17
N PRO A 76 5.02 9.63 -17.98
CA PRO A 76 5.09 11.09 -17.97
C PRO A 76 6.06 11.56 -16.89
N THR A 77 6.80 12.63 -17.20
CA THR A 77 7.77 13.25 -16.29
C THR A 77 7.09 13.53 -14.96
N ALA A 78 7.67 13.05 -13.86
CA ALA A 78 7.12 13.17 -12.54
C ALA A 78 6.73 14.60 -12.19
N ASN A 79 5.53 14.79 -11.63
CA ASN A 79 5.15 16.01 -10.91
C ASN A 79 5.90 16.04 -9.57
N GLN A 80 7.21 16.15 -9.65
CA GLN A 80 8.11 15.99 -8.51
C GLN A 80 7.68 16.83 -7.32
N GLN A 81 7.42 18.12 -7.55
CA GLN A 81 7.01 19.05 -6.49
C GLN A 81 5.69 18.63 -5.81
N ALA A 82 4.73 18.13 -6.58
CA ALA A 82 3.45 17.69 -6.03
C ALA A 82 3.63 16.42 -5.19
N VAL A 83 4.43 15.46 -5.64
CA VAL A 83 4.76 14.23 -4.90
C VAL A 83 5.53 14.56 -3.62
N GLU A 84 6.52 15.44 -3.67
CA GLU A 84 7.29 15.89 -2.50
C GLU A 84 6.38 16.59 -1.46
N THR A 85 5.45 17.42 -1.94
CA THR A 85 4.46 18.07 -1.09
C THR A 85 3.52 17.05 -0.43
N MET A 86 3.03 16.06 -1.20
CA MET A 86 2.21 14.98 -0.68
C MET A 86 2.97 14.17 0.37
N TYR A 87 4.23 13.82 0.10
CA TYR A 87 5.10 13.13 1.06
C TYR A 87 5.27 13.93 2.35
N ALA A 88 5.59 15.22 2.26
CA ALA A 88 5.72 16.09 3.42
C ALA A 88 4.44 16.12 4.27
N ASN A 89 3.28 16.20 3.62
CA ASN A 89 1.97 16.16 4.30
C ASN A 89 1.70 14.81 4.95
N TRP A 90 2.06 13.70 4.27
CA TRP A 90 1.92 12.35 4.82
C TRP A 90 2.80 12.16 6.06
N ILE A 91 4.07 12.57 5.99
CA ILE A 91 5.00 12.55 7.13
C ILE A 91 4.44 13.36 8.30
N ALA A 92 4.05 14.61 8.06
CA ALA A 92 3.51 15.49 9.12
C ALA A 92 2.26 14.93 9.80
N LYS A 93 1.47 14.10 9.11
CA LYS A 93 0.22 13.56 9.64
C LYS A 93 0.40 12.22 10.34
N PHE A 94 1.24 11.33 9.82
CA PHE A 94 1.27 9.92 10.25
C PHE A 94 2.58 9.46 10.89
N TYR A 95 3.69 10.08 10.55
CA TYR A 95 4.99 9.70 11.10
C TYR A 95 5.23 10.36 12.45
N VAL A 96 5.64 9.59 13.45
CA VAL A 96 5.92 10.08 14.81
C VAL A 96 7.20 9.44 15.32
N THR A 97 8.10 10.26 15.86
CA THR A 97 9.34 9.77 16.48
C THR A 97 9.14 9.44 17.95
N TYR A 98 10.01 8.57 18.46
CA TYR A 98 10.07 8.25 19.89
C TYR A 98 10.20 9.51 20.76
N GLU A 99 11.06 10.44 20.34
CA GLU A 99 11.40 11.67 21.07
C GLU A 99 10.21 12.65 21.14
N GLU A 100 9.31 12.61 20.14
CA GLU A 100 8.13 13.46 20.12
C GLU A 100 7.00 12.94 21.01
N GLU A 101 6.90 11.62 21.19
CA GLU A 101 5.71 11.03 21.83
C GLU A 101 5.97 10.48 23.23
N VAL A 102 7.17 9.96 23.51
CA VAL A 102 7.48 9.32 24.80
C VAL A 102 7.75 10.38 25.85
N THR A 103 6.83 10.53 26.80
CA THR A 103 6.92 11.53 27.88
C THR A 103 7.57 11.00 29.13
N GLN A 104 7.53 9.68 29.37
CA GLN A 104 8.10 9.02 30.53
C GLN A 104 8.95 7.80 30.16
N PRO A 105 10.14 8.01 29.59
CA PRO A 105 11.02 6.92 29.11
C PRO A 105 11.33 5.86 30.18
N ALA A 106 11.39 6.25 31.45
CA ALA A 106 11.68 5.33 32.57
C ALA A 106 10.60 4.24 32.72
N TYR A 107 9.37 4.52 32.29
CA TYR A 107 8.26 3.57 32.35
C TYR A 107 8.46 2.34 31.48
N LEU A 108 9.19 2.48 30.35
CA LEU A 108 9.52 1.37 29.44
C LEU A 108 10.59 0.43 30.00
N GLY A 109 11.24 0.80 31.12
CA GLY A 109 12.41 0.09 31.60
C GLY A 109 13.64 0.29 30.70
N SER A 110 14.81 -0.18 31.12
CA SER A 110 16.06 0.00 30.36
C SER A 110 16.06 -0.76 29.03
N SER A 111 15.54 -1.97 29.03
CA SER A 111 15.47 -2.82 27.83
C SER A 111 14.51 -2.26 26.77
N GLY A 112 13.31 -1.83 27.18
CA GLY A 112 12.34 -1.22 26.25
C GLY A 112 12.86 0.08 25.65
N ARG A 113 13.48 0.95 26.45
CA ARG A 113 14.13 2.16 25.95
C ARG A 113 15.22 1.88 24.91
N ALA A 114 16.10 0.94 25.19
CA ALA A 114 17.20 0.60 24.26
C ALA A 114 16.69 0.13 22.88
N LYS A 115 15.55 -0.59 22.88
CA LYS A 115 14.91 -1.05 21.63
C LYS A 115 14.21 0.09 20.86
N LEU A 116 13.60 1.05 21.53
CA LEU A 116 12.69 2.03 20.96
C LEU A 116 13.28 3.44 20.79
N GLU A 117 14.21 3.85 21.64
CA GLU A 117 14.85 5.19 21.53
C GLU A 117 15.48 5.38 20.15
N GLY A 118 15.19 6.51 19.51
CA GLY A 118 15.61 6.80 18.13
C GLY A 118 14.84 6.05 17.05
N SER A 119 13.69 5.45 17.37
CA SER A 119 12.78 4.86 16.38
C SER A 119 11.63 5.80 16.03
N ALA A 120 10.87 5.44 14.99
CA ALA A 120 9.65 6.13 14.59
C ALA A 120 8.57 5.13 14.19
N ARG A 121 7.33 5.54 14.26
CA ARG A 121 6.16 4.73 13.92
C ARG A 121 5.20 5.45 12.97
N ILE A 122 4.26 4.72 12.40
CA ILE A 122 3.13 5.26 11.63
C ILE A 122 1.87 5.13 12.48
N LYS A 123 1.15 6.26 12.66
CA LYS A 123 -0.13 6.27 13.38
C LYS A 123 -1.18 5.47 12.62
N PHE A 124 -1.97 4.70 13.36
CA PHE A 124 -3.10 3.94 12.84
C PHE A 124 -4.41 4.78 12.87
N ASP A 125 -5.54 4.17 13.18
CA ASP A 125 -6.87 4.78 13.30
C ASP A 125 -6.96 5.76 14.49
N THR A 126 -6.30 5.43 15.59
CA THR A 126 -6.13 6.31 16.73
C THR A 126 -4.71 6.88 16.76
N PRO A 127 -4.50 8.08 17.32
CA PRO A 127 -3.17 8.67 17.40
C PRO A 127 -2.13 7.78 18.09
N LYS A 128 -2.56 6.88 18.98
CA LYS A 128 -1.68 6.07 19.82
C LYS A 128 -1.36 4.69 19.26
N ASN A 129 -2.23 4.10 18.42
CA ASN A 129 -2.02 2.75 17.90
C ASN A 129 -1.09 2.74 16.67
N THR A 130 -0.47 1.60 16.45
CA THR A 130 0.34 1.31 15.25
C THR A 130 0.06 -0.11 14.79
N VAL A 131 -0.09 -0.32 13.48
CA VAL A 131 -0.16 -1.65 12.87
C VAL A 131 1.06 -1.90 11.99
N SER A 132 1.45 -3.16 11.87
CA SER A 132 2.60 -3.57 11.06
C SER A 132 2.44 -3.18 9.59
N GLU A 133 1.21 -3.21 9.04
CA GLU A 133 0.91 -2.75 7.68
C GLU A 133 1.31 -1.29 7.48
N GLY A 134 0.99 -0.41 8.45
CA GLY A 134 1.41 0.99 8.40
C GLY A 134 2.92 1.16 8.38
N ILE A 135 3.66 0.31 9.11
CA ILE A 135 5.13 0.29 9.07
C ILE A 135 5.64 -0.20 7.72
N GLY A 136 5.05 -1.27 7.15
CA GLY A 136 5.38 -1.76 5.81
C GLY A 136 5.22 -0.68 4.74
N TYR A 137 4.07 0.01 4.70
CA TYR A 137 3.86 1.16 3.81
C TYR A 137 4.86 2.28 4.06
N GLY A 138 5.13 2.59 5.33
CA GLY A 138 6.11 3.62 5.69
C GLY A 138 7.51 3.32 5.16
N LEU A 139 7.96 2.07 5.27
CA LEU A 139 9.24 1.63 4.73
C LEU A 139 9.28 1.72 3.20
N LEU A 140 8.24 1.28 2.49
CA LEU A 140 8.18 1.41 1.04
C LEU A 140 8.17 2.89 0.61
N ILE A 141 7.35 3.72 1.23
CA ILE A 141 7.25 5.16 0.91
C ILE A 141 8.60 5.86 1.14
N THR A 142 9.22 5.67 2.31
CA THR A 142 10.51 6.29 2.63
C THR A 142 11.65 5.76 1.75
N TYR A 143 11.61 4.47 1.38
CA TYR A 143 12.53 3.90 0.40
C TYR A 143 12.43 4.62 -0.96
N PHE A 144 11.24 4.73 -1.54
CA PHE A 144 11.06 5.38 -2.84
C PHE A 144 11.36 6.88 -2.80
N MET A 145 11.11 7.55 -1.67
CA MET A 145 11.48 8.94 -1.45
C MET A 145 12.96 9.14 -1.09
N LYS A 146 13.74 8.05 -0.93
CA LYS A 146 15.16 8.06 -0.53
C LYS A 146 15.40 8.72 0.82
N ASP A 147 14.41 8.72 1.70
CA ASP A 147 14.50 9.24 3.07
C ASP A 147 15.01 8.15 4.02
N TRP A 148 16.32 7.91 3.94
CA TRP A 148 16.97 6.82 4.65
C TRP A 148 16.92 6.97 6.17
N GLU A 149 16.96 8.21 6.67
CA GLU A 149 16.86 8.45 8.11
C GLU A 149 15.51 7.96 8.65
N LYS A 150 14.40 8.31 7.97
CA LYS A 150 13.08 7.86 8.38
C LYS A 150 12.87 6.36 8.16
N PHE A 151 13.44 5.82 7.07
CA PHE A 151 13.47 4.39 6.81
C PHE A 151 14.08 3.60 7.98
N ASP A 152 15.28 3.99 8.43
CA ASP A 152 15.99 3.31 9.51
C ASP A 152 15.25 3.41 10.85
N LYS A 153 14.62 4.54 11.12
CA LYS A 153 13.81 4.72 12.34
C LYS A 153 12.56 3.85 12.33
N LEU A 154 11.88 3.70 11.19
CA LEU A 154 10.75 2.78 11.04
C LEU A 154 11.20 1.31 11.14
N PHE A 155 12.31 0.95 10.51
CA PHE A 155 12.87 -0.39 10.62
C PHE A 155 13.26 -0.73 12.06
N LYS A 156 13.82 0.23 12.81
CA LYS A 156 14.09 0.05 14.24
C LYS A 156 12.82 -0.22 15.04
N TYR A 157 11.73 0.48 14.75
CA TYR A 157 10.44 0.23 15.41
C TYR A 157 9.90 -1.16 15.10
N TYR A 158 9.93 -1.59 13.83
CA TYR A 158 9.51 -2.93 13.44
C TYR A 158 10.24 -4.02 14.22
N LYS A 159 11.56 -3.91 14.33
CA LYS A 159 12.40 -4.86 15.09
C LYS A 159 12.10 -4.90 16.58
N ALA A 160 11.50 -3.86 17.14
CA ALA A 160 11.26 -3.77 18.59
C ALA A 160 10.10 -4.66 19.08
N TYR A 161 9.23 -5.12 18.17
CA TYR A 161 8.01 -5.85 18.52
C TYR A 161 7.89 -7.23 17.81
N PRO A 162 8.88 -8.10 17.87
CA PRO A 162 8.82 -9.40 17.20
C PRO A 162 7.71 -10.26 17.79
N VAL A 163 7.12 -11.14 16.96
CA VAL A 163 6.14 -12.12 17.43
C VAL A 163 6.76 -13.05 18.44
N SER A 164 7.93 -13.63 18.13
CA SER A 164 8.72 -14.45 19.05
C SER A 164 10.18 -14.53 18.61
N GLU A 165 11.07 -13.83 19.30
CA GLU A 165 12.52 -13.95 19.05
C GLU A 165 13.03 -15.37 19.35
N ALA A 166 12.47 -16.02 20.37
CA ALA A 166 12.89 -17.37 20.80
C ALA A 166 12.60 -18.43 19.73
N ASP A 167 11.52 -18.24 18.94
CA ASP A 167 11.11 -19.16 17.89
C ASP A 167 11.61 -18.72 16.50
N GLY A 168 12.42 -17.67 16.42
CA GLY A 168 12.92 -17.13 15.16
C GLY A 168 11.87 -16.39 14.35
N LEU A 169 10.75 -15.99 14.97
CA LEU A 169 9.67 -15.22 14.33
C LEU A 169 9.97 -13.73 14.45
N TYR A 170 10.79 -13.22 13.53
CA TYR A 170 11.31 -11.86 13.54
C TYR A 170 10.35 -10.82 12.94
N PHE A 171 9.24 -11.23 12.35
CA PHE A 171 8.22 -10.28 11.91
C PHE A 171 7.50 -9.65 13.10
N MET A 172 7.02 -8.43 12.89
CA MET A 172 6.37 -7.62 13.93
C MET A 172 4.99 -8.19 14.27
N LYS A 173 4.61 -8.11 15.55
CA LYS A 173 3.21 -8.28 15.95
C LYS A 173 2.33 -7.29 15.18
N TRP A 174 1.17 -7.76 14.73
CA TRP A 174 0.34 -6.96 13.82
C TRP A 174 -0.10 -5.61 14.41
N MET A 175 -0.25 -5.48 15.75
CA MET A 175 -0.66 -4.24 16.38
C MET A 175 0.11 -3.96 17.69
N VAL A 176 0.55 -2.71 17.82
CA VAL A 176 0.97 -2.11 19.09
C VAL A 176 -0.13 -1.15 19.55
N LYS A 177 -0.69 -1.41 20.74
CA LYS A 177 -1.67 -0.52 21.37
C LYS A 177 -0.95 0.54 22.17
N GLY A 178 -1.30 1.80 21.90
CA GLY A 178 -0.71 2.94 22.59
C GLY A 178 -1.24 3.14 23.99
N ASP A 179 -0.44 3.80 24.84
CA ASP A 179 -0.79 4.21 26.20
C ASP A 179 -0.70 5.73 26.39
N ASP A 180 -1.05 6.21 27.58
CA ASP A 180 -1.04 7.65 27.88
C ASP A 180 0.36 8.23 28.15
N MET A 181 1.36 7.38 28.39
CA MET A 181 2.71 7.81 28.77
C MET A 181 3.68 7.78 27.60
N ASN A 182 3.51 6.81 26.70
CA ASN A 182 4.48 6.50 25.65
C ASN A 182 3.84 6.50 24.25
N GLY A 183 2.55 6.80 24.15
CA GLY A 183 1.84 6.74 22.88
C GLY A 183 1.96 5.35 22.25
N GLY A 184 2.23 5.29 20.95
CA GLY A 184 2.41 4.04 20.22
C GLY A 184 3.77 3.37 20.41
N PHE A 185 4.58 3.83 21.36
CA PHE A 185 5.81 3.16 21.80
C PHE A 185 5.58 2.33 23.08
N SER A 186 4.37 1.88 23.28
CA SER A 186 3.95 1.07 24.43
C SER A 186 4.65 -0.29 24.46
N ALA A 187 4.77 -0.86 25.67
CA ALA A 187 5.19 -2.24 25.83
C ALA A 187 4.09 -3.25 25.42
N GLU A 188 2.86 -2.79 25.19
CA GLU A 188 1.74 -3.65 24.82
C GLU A 188 1.68 -3.85 23.31
N ALA A 189 2.03 -5.06 22.86
CA ALA A 189 1.83 -5.50 21.49
C ALA A 189 1.01 -6.78 21.48
N THR A 190 0.09 -6.91 20.52
CA THR A 190 -0.88 -8.02 20.51
C THR A 190 -0.83 -8.82 19.23
N GLY A 191 -1.19 -10.09 19.37
CA GLY A 191 -1.44 -10.97 18.26
C GLY A 191 -0.21 -11.61 17.62
N GLY A 192 -0.47 -12.32 16.54
CA GLY A 192 0.54 -12.83 15.62
C GLY A 192 1.03 -11.74 14.66
N SER A 193 1.45 -12.15 13.48
CA SER A 193 1.86 -11.28 12.37
C SER A 193 0.69 -10.94 11.45
N ALA A 194 0.96 -10.09 10.46
CA ALA A 194 0.09 -9.84 9.31
C ALA A 194 0.95 -9.92 8.03
N THR A 195 0.66 -10.90 7.21
CA THR A 195 1.51 -11.33 6.08
C THR A 195 1.71 -10.23 5.03
N ASP A 196 0.72 -9.37 4.81
CA ASP A 196 0.86 -8.22 3.90
C ASP A 196 1.96 -7.26 4.36
N ALA A 197 1.98 -6.96 5.65
CA ALA A 197 3.01 -6.13 6.26
C ALA A 197 4.40 -6.77 6.15
N ASP A 198 4.49 -8.06 6.47
CA ASP A 198 5.76 -8.79 6.50
C ASP A 198 6.36 -8.88 5.09
N LEU A 199 5.54 -9.09 4.06
CA LEU A 199 5.96 -9.06 2.66
C LEU A 199 6.40 -7.66 2.21
N ASP A 200 5.73 -6.59 2.63
CA ASP A 200 6.13 -5.22 2.31
C ASP A 200 7.44 -4.83 3.00
N VAL A 201 7.63 -5.26 4.24
CA VAL A 201 8.90 -5.07 4.98
C VAL A 201 10.04 -5.83 4.32
N VAL A 202 9.87 -7.11 3.99
CA VAL A 202 10.88 -7.89 3.24
C VAL A 202 11.22 -7.20 1.92
N THR A 203 10.21 -6.75 1.20
CA THR A 203 10.39 -6.01 -0.06
C THR A 203 11.25 -4.77 0.17
N ALA A 204 10.87 -3.90 1.10
CA ALA A 204 11.58 -2.66 1.38
C ALA A 204 13.05 -2.91 1.81
N LEU A 205 13.30 -3.90 2.67
CA LEU A 205 14.64 -4.25 3.13
C LEU A 205 15.52 -4.80 2.02
N LEU A 206 15.00 -5.69 1.16
CA LEU A 206 15.75 -6.24 0.03
C LEU A 206 16.05 -5.18 -1.03
N LEU A 207 15.14 -4.26 -1.26
CA LEU A 207 15.38 -3.09 -2.11
C LEU A 207 16.45 -2.17 -1.52
N ALA A 208 16.37 -1.90 -0.22
CA ALA A 208 17.36 -1.09 0.48
C ALA A 208 18.75 -1.75 0.47
N TYR A 209 18.82 -3.07 0.66
CA TYR A 209 20.06 -3.82 0.50
C TYR A 209 20.62 -3.72 -0.91
N ALA A 210 19.80 -3.92 -1.92
CA ALA A 210 20.23 -3.84 -3.32
C ALA A 210 20.86 -2.49 -3.67
N GLU A 211 20.38 -1.41 -3.06
CA GLU A 211 20.86 -0.05 -3.31
C GLU A 211 22.03 0.35 -2.41
N LYS A 212 22.02 -0.04 -1.13
CA LYS A 212 23.00 0.41 -0.12
C LYS A 212 24.08 -0.62 0.21
N GLY A 213 23.86 -1.90 -0.07
CA GLY A 213 24.76 -2.98 0.33
C GLY A 213 24.83 -3.20 1.85
N ASN A 214 23.83 -2.74 2.61
CA ASN A 214 23.81 -2.93 4.07
C ASN A 214 23.34 -4.37 4.40
N GLU A 215 24.27 -5.17 4.90
CA GLU A 215 24.04 -6.57 5.25
C GLU A 215 23.00 -6.77 6.37
N GLU A 216 22.76 -5.77 7.23
CA GLU A 216 21.70 -5.85 8.23
C GLU A 216 20.32 -5.99 7.57
N TYR A 217 20.07 -5.22 6.49
CA TYR A 217 18.81 -5.34 5.76
C TYR A 217 18.63 -6.71 5.14
N LEU A 218 19.68 -7.24 4.47
CA LEU A 218 19.63 -8.57 3.86
C LEU A 218 19.38 -9.66 4.90
N ASN A 219 20.18 -9.67 5.97
CA ASN A 219 20.11 -10.71 6.98
C ASN A 219 18.76 -10.72 7.70
N TYR A 220 18.23 -9.53 8.01
CA TYR A 220 16.93 -9.43 8.64
C TYR A 220 15.80 -9.84 7.68
N ALA A 221 15.85 -9.41 6.42
CA ALA A 221 14.88 -9.80 5.39
C ALA A 221 14.86 -11.31 5.16
N LYS A 222 16.04 -11.99 5.12
CA LYS A 222 16.12 -13.45 5.03
C LYS A 222 15.55 -14.17 6.26
N GLY A 223 15.73 -13.58 7.44
CA GLY A 223 15.09 -14.08 8.67
C GLY A 223 13.57 -14.02 8.60
N ILE A 224 13.01 -12.88 8.17
CA ILE A 224 11.56 -12.74 7.95
C ILE A 224 11.09 -13.71 6.86
N ALA A 225 11.77 -13.77 5.71
CA ALA A 225 11.40 -14.67 4.62
C ALA A 225 11.33 -16.13 5.07
N GLY A 226 12.32 -16.58 5.86
CA GLY A 226 12.29 -17.92 6.46
C GLY A 226 11.10 -18.14 7.39
N ALA A 227 10.77 -17.17 8.23
CA ALA A 227 9.62 -17.23 9.11
C ALA A 227 8.30 -17.26 8.32
N ILE A 228 8.13 -16.41 7.30
CA ILE A 228 6.98 -16.40 6.39
C ILE A 228 6.82 -17.79 5.74
N TYR A 229 7.89 -18.34 5.17
CA TYR A 229 7.81 -19.63 4.51
C TYR A 229 7.32 -20.74 5.46
N ASN A 230 7.81 -20.74 6.68
CA ASN A 230 7.51 -21.77 7.66
C ASN A 230 6.13 -21.62 8.31
N THR A 231 5.57 -20.41 8.41
CA THR A 231 4.36 -20.16 9.21
C THR A 231 3.25 -19.42 8.48
N GLU A 232 3.52 -18.77 7.35
CA GLU A 232 2.54 -17.99 6.60
C GLU A 232 2.30 -18.51 5.17
N VAL A 233 3.06 -19.50 4.71
CA VAL A 233 2.78 -20.22 3.47
C VAL A 233 2.07 -21.52 3.81
N ASN A 234 0.89 -21.73 3.21
CA ASN A 234 0.18 -22.99 3.34
C ASN A 234 0.92 -24.09 2.57
N ALA A 235 1.34 -25.12 3.28
CA ALA A 235 2.16 -26.20 2.71
C ALA A 235 1.47 -27.02 1.59
N THR A 236 0.13 -26.97 1.50
CA THR A 236 -0.64 -27.70 0.48
C THR A 236 -0.94 -26.86 -0.73
N THR A 237 -1.34 -25.61 -0.53
CA THR A 237 -1.75 -24.71 -1.61
C THR A 237 -0.64 -23.81 -2.12
N HIS A 238 0.46 -23.69 -1.39
CA HIS A 238 1.56 -22.74 -1.60
C HIS A 238 1.10 -21.27 -1.65
N LEU A 239 -0.06 -20.95 -1.02
CA LEU A 239 -0.58 -19.59 -0.95
C LEU A 239 -0.26 -18.98 0.41
N PHE A 240 -0.15 -17.65 0.43
CA PHE A 240 0.04 -16.91 1.68
C PHE A 240 -1.23 -16.93 2.52
N MET A 241 -1.10 -17.36 3.75
CA MET A 241 -2.11 -17.21 4.80
C MET A 241 -2.07 -15.77 5.36
N PRO A 242 -3.14 -15.27 5.98
CA PRO A 242 -3.21 -13.89 6.44
C PRO A 242 -2.23 -13.49 7.58
N GLY A 243 -1.65 -14.48 8.24
CA GLY A 243 -0.68 -14.31 9.32
C GLY A 243 -0.11 -15.64 9.77
N ASN A 244 0.79 -15.63 10.73
CA ASN A 244 1.47 -16.82 11.24
C ASN A 244 0.56 -17.80 12.00
N ASP A 245 -0.60 -17.35 12.47
CA ASP A 245 -1.65 -18.22 13.03
C ASP A 245 -2.56 -18.83 11.95
N GLY A 246 -2.48 -18.33 10.73
CA GLY A 246 -2.89 -18.84 9.42
C GLY A 246 -4.30 -19.33 9.25
N LYS A 247 -4.97 -19.66 10.33
CA LYS A 247 -6.23 -20.36 10.34
C LYS A 247 -7.37 -19.41 10.67
N HIS A 248 -8.22 -19.18 9.70
CA HIS A 248 -9.46 -18.47 9.91
C HIS A 248 -10.63 -19.45 9.85
N MET A 249 -11.50 -19.35 10.85
CA MET A 249 -12.86 -19.87 10.93
C MET A 249 -13.12 -21.30 10.44
N ASN A 250 -13.82 -22.10 11.24
CA ASN A 250 -14.35 -23.42 10.91
C ASN A 250 -13.34 -24.42 10.31
N ASP A 251 -12.09 -24.35 10.75
CA ASP A 251 -10.97 -25.18 10.26
C ASP A 251 -10.61 -25.00 8.77
N GLY A 252 -11.20 -24.02 8.07
CA GLY A 252 -10.87 -23.65 6.70
C GLY A 252 -9.83 -22.56 6.62
N TYR A 253 -9.11 -22.49 5.48
CA TYR A 253 -8.24 -21.38 5.16
C TYR A 253 -8.99 -20.38 4.29
N VAL A 254 -8.84 -19.09 4.64
CA VAL A 254 -9.32 -17.96 3.85
C VAL A 254 -8.12 -17.13 3.44
N TYR A 255 -8.10 -16.68 2.20
CA TYR A 255 -7.01 -15.96 1.60
C TYR A 255 -7.44 -14.54 1.25
N ASN A 256 -6.55 -13.59 1.51
CA ASN A 256 -6.68 -12.24 1.02
C ASN A 256 -5.76 -12.05 -0.20
N THR A 257 -6.35 -11.96 -1.39
CA THR A 257 -5.58 -11.85 -2.64
C THR A 257 -4.68 -10.60 -2.66
N SER A 258 -5.05 -9.55 -1.93
CA SER A 258 -4.29 -8.30 -1.87
C SER A 258 -2.98 -8.42 -1.09
N TYR A 259 -2.82 -9.47 -0.29
CA TYR A 259 -1.58 -9.78 0.44
C TYR A 259 -0.50 -10.35 -0.49
N PHE A 260 -0.87 -10.85 -1.67
CA PHE A 260 0.04 -11.54 -2.58
C PHE A 260 0.98 -10.56 -3.29
N SER A 261 2.13 -10.29 -2.68
CA SER A 261 3.14 -9.38 -3.21
C SER A 261 4.06 -10.12 -4.19
N LEU A 262 3.81 -9.97 -5.49
CA LEU A 262 4.58 -10.63 -6.56
C LEU A 262 6.04 -10.18 -6.56
N VAL A 263 6.29 -8.89 -6.35
CA VAL A 263 7.66 -8.35 -6.29
C VAL A 263 8.41 -8.85 -5.06
N ALA A 264 7.74 -9.01 -3.90
CA ALA A 264 8.34 -9.66 -2.74
C ALA A 264 8.84 -11.07 -3.08
N LEU A 265 8.00 -11.86 -3.76
CA LEU A 265 8.36 -13.22 -4.21
C LEU A 265 9.57 -13.20 -5.16
N ARG A 266 9.63 -12.27 -6.13
CA ARG A 266 10.79 -12.13 -7.04
C ARG A 266 12.07 -11.79 -6.27
N LEU A 267 11.98 -10.91 -5.30
CA LEU A 267 13.13 -10.55 -4.47
C LEU A 267 13.56 -11.70 -3.55
N MET A 268 12.62 -12.44 -2.97
CA MET A 268 12.92 -13.63 -2.18
C MET A 268 13.55 -14.75 -3.04
N ILE A 269 13.05 -14.98 -4.26
CA ILE A 269 13.69 -15.91 -5.22
C ILE A 269 15.15 -15.54 -5.44
N LYS A 270 15.47 -14.27 -5.55
CA LYS A 270 16.82 -13.78 -5.81
C LYS A 270 17.73 -13.83 -4.58
N TYR A 271 17.26 -13.35 -3.44
CA TYR A 271 18.12 -13.09 -2.27
C TYR A 271 18.06 -14.19 -1.20
N ASP A 272 16.95 -14.91 -1.09
CA ASP A 272 16.83 -16.08 -0.22
C ASP A 272 17.15 -17.36 -0.99
N THR A 273 18.43 -17.48 -1.35
CA THR A 273 18.92 -18.53 -2.25
C THR A 273 18.69 -19.95 -1.74
N GLU A 274 18.55 -20.13 -0.43
CA GLU A 274 18.28 -21.44 0.19
C GLU A 274 16.87 -21.94 -0.14
N ARG A 275 15.90 -21.02 -0.33
CA ARG A 275 14.49 -21.32 -0.62
C ARG A 275 14.04 -20.82 -1.99
N SER A 276 14.97 -20.49 -2.88
CA SER A 276 14.64 -19.91 -4.20
C SER A 276 13.68 -20.77 -5.02
N ALA A 277 13.84 -22.10 -5.01
CA ALA A 277 12.93 -23.02 -5.69
C ALA A 277 11.52 -23.00 -5.08
N GLN A 278 11.44 -23.04 -3.76
CA GLN A 278 10.16 -22.99 -3.04
C GLN A 278 9.44 -21.65 -3.28
N TRP A 279 10.16 -20.52 -3.26
CA TRP A 279 9.57 -19.23 -3.60
C TRP A 279 9.07 -19.17 -5.03
N THR A 280 9.71 -19.91 -5.96
CA THR A 280 9.22 -20.03 -7.34
C THR A 280 7.91 -20.81 -7.41
N GLU A 281 7.74 -21.85 -6.59
CA GLU A 281 6.48 -22.60 -6.46
C GLU A 281 5.38 -21.69 -5.91
N VAL A 282 5.66 -20.91 -4.86
CA VAL A 282 4.71 -19.94 -4.28
C VAL A 282 4.31 -18.88 -5.32
N LEU A 283 5.26 -18.34 -6.09
CA LEU A 283 4.97 -17.38 -7.17
C LEU A 283 4.03 -17.96 -8.23
N ASN A 284 4.26 -19.20 -8.65
CA ASN A 284 3.43 -19.85 -9.64
C ASN A 284 2.02 -20.13 -9.10
N ALA A 285 1.91 -20.68 -7.90
CA ALA A 285 0.62 -20.90 -7.24
C ALA A 285 -0.15 -19.60 -7.04
N THR A 286 0.54 -18.53 -6.69
CA THR A 286 -0.05 -17.17 -6.55
C THR A 286 -0.68 -16.70 -7.86
N TYR A 287 0.03 -16.81 -8.98
CA TYR A 287 -0.50 -16.41 -10.28
C TYR A 287 -1.69 -17.29 -10.72
N GLU A 288 -1.60 -18.60 -10.53
CA GLU A 288 -2.70 -19.52 -10.84
C GLU A 288 -3.95 -19.17 -10.06
N TYR A 289 -3.80 -18.93 -8.76
CA TYR A 289 -4.89 -18.55 -7.88
C TYR A 289 -5.50 -17.20 -8.26
N MET A 290 -4.68 -16.16 -8.44
CA MET A 290 -5.15 -14.83 -8.84
C MET A 290 -5.92 -14.88 -10.17
N THR A 291 -5.44 -15.68 -11.14
CA THR A 291 -6.11 -15.86 -12.43
C THR A 291 -7.45 -16.57 -12.28
N LYS A 292 -7.48 -17.65 -11.49
CA LYS A 292 -8.72 -18.41 -11.20
C LYS A 292 -9.78 -17.53 -10.53
N VAL A 293 -9.37 -16.78 -9.51
CA VAL A 293 -10.29 -15.90 -8.78
C VAL A 293 -10.81 -14.79 -9.70
N GLN A 294 -9.96 -14.10 -10.43
CA GLN A 294 -10.37 -13.03 -11.34
C GLN A 294 -11.36 -13.54 -12.42
N ALA A 295 -11.08 -14.71 -12.99
CA ALA A 295 -11.92 -15.30 -14.05
C ALA A 295 -13.31 -15.73 -13.56
N ALA A 296 -13.47 -16.01 -12.28
CA ALA A 296 -14.76 -16.37 -11.68
C ALA A 296 -15.65 -15.15 -11.38
N GLY A 297 -15.08 -13.94 -11.41
CA GLY A 297 -15.79 -12.69 -11.14
C GLY A 297 -15.94 -11.79 -12.36
N ASN A 298 -16.14 -10.51 -12.12
CA ASN A 298 -16.33 -9.48 -13.15
C ASN A 298 -15.03 -8.90 -13.73
N GLY A 299 -13.89 -9.54 -13.47
CA GLY A 299 -12.57 -9.07 -13.88
C GLY A 299 -11.76 -8.40 -12.76
N LEU A 300 -12.33 -8.31 -11.57
CA LEU A 300 -11.68 -7.90 -10.33
C LEU A 300 -11.57 -9.10 -9.37
N TRP A 301 -11.13 -8.88 -8.15
CA TRP A 301 -10.96 -9.88 -7.09
C TRP A 301 -11.84 -9.51 -5.90
N PRO A 302 -12.44 -10.48 -5.20
CA PRO A 302 -13.10 -10.19 -3.92
C PRO A 302 -12.07 -9.88 -2.85
N ASP A 303 -12.47 -9.19 -1.80
CA ASP A 303 -11.59 -8.88 -0.67
C ASP A 303 -11.05 -10.17 -0.01
N TRP A 304 -11.91 -11.17 0.14
CA TRP A 304 -11.54 -12.47 0.71
C TRP A 304 -12.15 -13.65 -0.07
N SER A 305 -11.41 -14.75 -0.12
CA SER A 305 -11.85 -15.99 -0.79
C SER A 305 -11.19 -17.22 -0.19
N ASN A 306 -11.78 -18.41 -0.38
CA ASN A 306 -11.19 -19.68 0.05
C ASN A 306 -10.19 -20.25 -0.98
N ALA A 307 -9.64 -21.42 -0.72
CA ALA A 307 -8.66 -22.07 -1.61
C ALA A 307 -9.22 -22.39 -3.02
N GLU A 308 -10.50 -22.58 -3.13
CA GLU A 308 -11.19 -22.78 -4.41
C GLU A 308 -11.43 -21.48 -5.18
N GLY A 309 -11.13 -20.32 -4.57
CA GLY A 309 -11.33 -18.98 -5.14
C GLY A 309 -12.77 -18.49 -5.00
N VAL A 310 -13.57 -19.13 -4.16
CA VAL A 310 -14.94 -18.70 -3.86
C VAL A 310 -14.87 -17.58 -2.81
N PRO A 311 -15.57 -16.45 -3.01
CA PRO A 311 -15.70 -15.42 -2.00
C PRO A 311 -16.09 -16.02 -0.65
N THR A 312 -15.35 -15.69 0.39
CA THR A 312 -15.56 -16.29 1.71
C THR A 312 -15.28 -15.28 2.80
N ASP A 313 -16.31 -14.95 3.57
CA ASP A 313 -16.21 -14.05 4.70
C ASP A 313 -15.32 -14.68 5.79
N PRO A 314 -14.20 -14.03 6.14
CA PRO A 314 -13.25 -14.60 7.10
C PRO A 314 -13.78 -14.63 8.54
N GLU A 315 -14.87 -13.93 8.85
CA GLU A 315 -15.48 -13.94 10.17
C GLU A 315 -16.44 -15.12 10.39
N ASN A 316 -17.17 -15.52 9.36
CA ASN A 316 -18.26 -16.49 9.50
C ASN A 316 -18.28 -17.62 8.45
N GLY A 317 -17.34 -17.60 7.50
CA GLY A 317 -17.24 -18.61 6.45
C GLY A 317 -18.36 -18.56 5.39
N SER A 318 -19.22 -17.53 5.41
CA SER A 318 -20.26 -17.34 4.39
C SER A 318 -19.63 -17.03 3.04
N SER A 319 -20.23 -17.50 1.96
CA SER A 319 -19.85 -17.14 0.60
C SER A 319 -20.46 -15.80 0.13
N THR A 320 -21.26 -15.16 0.98
CA THR A 320 -21.89 -13.87 0.74
C THR A 320 -21.76 -13.00 1.97
N GLY A 321 -21.50 -11.70 1.78
CA GLY A 321 -21.38 -10.74 2.88
C GLY A 321 -20.50 -9.56 2.56
N LYS A 322 -20.52 -8.57 3.44
CA LYS A 322 -19.80 -7.31 3.22
C LYS A 322 -18.28 -7.44 3.15
N LEU A 323 -17.71 -8.55 3.64
CA LEU A 323 -16.26 -8.76 3.67
C LEU A 323 -15.75 -9.62 2.51
N CYS A 324 -16.61 -10.23 1.70
CA CYS A 324 -16.17 -11.11 0.62
C CYS A 324 -16.83 -10.85 -0.75
N ASP A 325 -18.04 -10.34 -0.82
CA ASP A 325 -18.76 -10.16 -2.09
C ASP A 325 -18.22 -9.02 -2.97
N TYR A 326 -17.27 -8.27 -2.47
CA TYR A 326 -16.83 -7.04 -3.10
C TYR A 326 -15.33 -7.02 -3.38
N TYR A 327 -14.96 -6.33 -4.45
CA TYR A 327 -13.69 -5.63 -4.57
C TYR A 327 -13.82 -4.33 -3.77
N GLY A 328 -13.22 -4.30 -2.61
CA GLY A 328 -13.35 -3.23 -1.62
C GLY A 328 -11.98 -2.75 -1.14
N LEU A 329 -11.88 -2.48 0.15
CA LEU A 329 -10.67 -1.92 0.76
C LEU A 329 -9.46 -2.86 0.67
N GLU A 330 -9.68 -4.17 0.68
CA GLU A 330 -8.60 -5.13 0.48
C GLU A 330 -8.16 -5.17 -0.99
N GLY A 331 -9.13 -5.33 -1.89
CA GLY A 331 -8.89 -5.47 -3.33
C GLY A 331 -8.12 -4.31 -3.95
N VAL A 332 -8.27 -3.08 -3.43
CA VAL A 332 -7.60 -1.88 -3.97
C VAL A 332 -6.07 -1.94 -3.93
N ARG A 333 -5.45 -2.87 -3.18
CA ARG A 333 -4.00 -3.07 -3.15
C ARG A 333 -3.50 -3.92 -4.32
N ILE A 334 -4.34 -4.77 -4.89
CA ILE A 334 -3.97 -5.75 -5.94
C ILE A 334 -3.41 -5.07 -7.20
N PRO A 335 -4.00 -3.98 -7.74
CA PRO A 335 -3.46 -3.31 -8.91
C PRO A 335 -2.01 -2.85 -8.75
N LEU A 336 -1.63 -2.35 -7.57
CA LEU A 336 -0.23 -1.99 -7.31
C LEU A 336 0.69 -3.22 -7.39
N ARG A 337 0.28 -4.35 -6.79
CA ARG A 337 1.07 -5.60 -6.76
C ARG A 337 1.34 -6.12 -8.18
N ILE A 338 0.30 -6.23 -9.01
CA ILE A 338 0.42 -6.77 -10.37
C ILE A 338 1.12 -5.80 -11.32
N MET A 339 0.83 -4.50 -11.24
CA MET A 339 1.45 -3.51 -12.11
C MET A 339 2.93 -3.28 -11.78
N TRP A 340 3.30 -3.37 -10.50
CA TRP A 340 4.70 -3.31 -10.10
C TRP A 340 5.50 -4.49 -10.67
N ASP A 341 4.98 -5.72 -10.54
CA ASP A 341 5.62 -6.91 -11.12
C ASP A 341 5.71 -6.83 -12.64
N TYR A 342 4.61 -6.45 -13.31
CA TYR A 342 4.61 -6.28 -14.76
C TYR A 342 5.66 -5.27 -15.22
N ASN A 343 5.72 -4.10 -14.59
CA ASN A 343 6.66 -3.06 -14.98
C ASN A 343 8.13 -3.46 -14.77
N TRP A 344 8.41 -4.28 -13.75
CA TRP A 344 9.78 -4.64 -13.42
C TRP A 344 10.27 -5.91 -14.10
N TYR A 345 9.37 -6.85 -14.36
CA TYR A 345 9.75 -8.20 -14.85
C TYR A 345 9.09 -8.57 -16.19
N GLY A 346 8.15 -7.79 -16.69
CA GLY A 346 7.51 -8.03 -17.98
C GLY A 346 6.69 -9.33 -18.02
N ASP A 347 6.23 -9.86 -16.88
CA ASP A 347 5.52 -11.14 -16.84
C ASP A 347 4.15 -11.05 -17.53
N ASP A 348 3.92 -11.85 -18.55
CA ASP A 348 2.66 -11.87 -19.30
C ASP A 348 1.45 -12.24 -18.43
N ARG A 349 1.66 -12.99 -17.34
CA ARG A 349 0.58 -13.32 -16.38
C ARG A 349 0.10 -12.06 -15.66
N ALA A 350 1.04 -11.22 -15.18
CA ALA A 350 0.72 -9.93 -14.58
C ALA A 350 0.03 -9.00 -15.59
N LYS A 351 0.52 -8.95 -16.83
CA LYS A 351 -0.08 -8.19 -17.91
C LYS A 351 -1.53 -8.61 -18.18
N ASN A 352 -1.79 -9.90 -18.26
CA ASN A 352 -3.13 -10.44 -18.53
C ASN A 352 -4.11 -10.10 -17.40
N LEU A 353 -3.70 -10.28 -16.14
CA LEU A 353 -4.48 -9.88 -14.97
C LEU A 353 -4.79 -8.37 -15.00
N ALA A 354 -3.78 -7.54 -15.25
CA ALA A 354 -3.93 -6.09 -15.31
C ALA A 354 -4.83 -5.66 -16.47
N THR A 355 -4.70 -6.27 -17.66
CA THR A 355 -5.51 -5.93 -18.85
C THR A 355 -6.99 -6.22 -18.59
N THR A 356 -7.31 -7.37 -17.99
CA THR A 356 -8.69 -7.72 -17.64
C THR A 356 -9.28 -6.71 -16.64
N ALA A 357 -8.54 -6.38 -15.59
CA ALA A 357 -8.99 -5.42 -14.59
C ALA A 357 -9.07 -3.97 -15.14
N ALA A 358 -8.14 -3.57 -16.02
CA ALA A 358 -8.16 -2.28 -16.69
C ALA A 358 -9.38 -2.11 -17.59
N THR A 359 -9.77 -3.18 -18.29
CA THR A 359 -11.00 -3.21 -19.11
C THR A 359 -12.24 -3.03 -18.25
N PHE A 360 -12.31 -3.73 -17.11
CA PHE A 360 -13.39 -3.51 -16.13
C PHE A 360 -13.42 -2.06 -15.64
N ALA A 361 -12.28 -1.51 -15.23
CA ALA A 361 -12.17 -0.15 -14.74
C ALA A 361 -12.62 0.87 -15.79
N LEU A 362 -12.22 0.69 -17.06
CA LEU A 362 -12.63 1.55 -18.16
C LEU A 362 -14.15 1.49 -18.39
N ASN A 363 -14.71 0.28 -18.45
CA ASN A 363 -16.14 0.08 -18.71
C ASN A 363 -17.02 0.62 -17.57
N SER A 364 -16.59 0.44 -16.31
CA SER A 364 -17.36 0.87 -15.14
C SER A 364 -17.33 2.37 -14.90
N THR A 365 -16.31 3.07 -15.38
CA THR A 365 -16.13 4.53 -15.19
C THR A 365 -16.37 5.34 -16.46
N GLY A 366 -16.47 4.70 -17.61
CA GLY A 366 -16.49 5.39 -18.91
C GLY A 366 -15.18 6.16 -19.19
N GLY A 367 -14.06 5.79 -18.53
CA GLY A 367 -12.77 6.47 -18.63
C GLY A 367 -12.65 7.73 -17.76
N ASP A 368 -13.66 8.10 -17.00
CA ASP A 368 -13.62 9.18 -16.01
C ASP A 368 -13.35 8.62 -14.61
N ILE A 369 -12.15 8.85 -14.09
CA ILE A 369 -11.73 8.38 -12.77
C ILE A 369 -12.62 8.90 -11.62
N ASN A 370 -13.32 10.01 -11.83
CA ASN A 370 -14.22 10.57 -10.82
C ASN A 370 -15.50 9.73 -10.64
N GLN A 371 -15.78 8.81 -11.56
CA GLN A 371 -16.88 7.85 -11.46
C GLN A 371 -16.51 6.58 -10.68
N THR A 372 -15.27 6.46 -10.20
CA THR A 372 -14.83 5.30 -9.41
C THR A 372 -15.65 5.19 -8.11
N LEU A 373 -16.16 3.99 -7.83
CA LEU A 373 -16.98 3.71 -6.65
C LEU A 373 -16.12 3.25 -5.46
N ILE A 374 -16.69 3.29 -4.25
CA ILE A 374 -16.03 2.81 -3.02
C ILE A 374 -15.95 1.29 -2.93
N LYS A 375 -16.73 0.57 -3.75
CA LYS A 375 -16.72 -0.88 -3.84
C LYS A 375 -17.39 -1.34 -5.13
N TYR A 376 -17.01 -2.50 -5.60
CA TYR A 376 -17.60 -3.14 -6.78
C TYR A 376 -18.00 -4.56 -6.44
N ILE A 377 -19.21 -4.98 -6.83
CA ILE A 377 -19.65 -6.35 -6.65
C ILE A 377 -18.78 -7.27 -7.49
N TYR A 378 -18.27 -8.33 -6.86
CA TYR A 378 -17.36 -9.28 -7.49
C TYR A 378 -18.06 -10.10 -8.59
N GLN A 379 -19.32 -10.49 -8.37
CA GLN A 379 -20.12 -11.25 -9.34
C GLN A 379 -21.50 -10.61 -9.50
N GLY A 380 -22.03 -10.60 -10.73
CA GLY A 380 -23.36 -10.06 -11.02
C GLY A 380 -23.38 -8.58 -11.38
N GLU A 381 -24.55 -7.96 -11.28
CA GLU A 381 -24.76 -6.57 -11.67
C GLU A 381 -24.19 -5.60 -10.61
N GLN A 382 -23.55 -4.54 -11.08
CA GLN A 382 -23.04 -3.51 -10.18
C GLN A 382 -24.18 -2.72 -9.54
N PRO A 383 -24.05 -2.33 -8.25
CA PRO A 383 -25.09 -1.56 -7.59
C PRO A 383 -25.26 -0.19 -8.27
N SER A 384 -26.50 0.25 -8.41
CA SER A 384 -26.83 1.52 -9.04
C SER A 384 -26.41 2.75 -8.21
N THR A 385 -26.15 2.57 -6.92
CA THR A 385 -25.76 3.63 -5.99
C THR A 385 -24.80 3.12 -4.94
N THR A 386 -23.52 3.48 -5.10
CA THR A 386 -22.50 3.42 -4.03
C THR A 386 -21.84 4.79 -3.95
N GLY A 387 -21.26 5.10 -2.81
CA GLY A 387 -20.46 6.33 -2.68
C GLY A 387 -19.28 6.34 -3.66
N LEU A 388 -18.73 7.53 -3.94
CA LEU A 388 -17.54 7.66 -4.77
C LEU A 388 -16.28 7.28 -4.00
N GLY A 389 -15.41 6.54 -4.66
CA GLY A 389 -14.14 6.07 -4.13
C GLY A 389 -13.17 7.19 -3.81
N GLY A 390 -12.40 7.02 -2.75
CA GLY A 390 -11.27 7.87 -2.39
C GLY A 390 -10.07 7.66 -3.30
N ALA A 391 -8.95 8.29 -2.94
CA ALA A 391 -7.72 8.25 -3.72
C ALA A 391 -7.15 6.84 -3.90
N HIS A 392 -7.33 5.95 -2.94
CA HIS A 392 -6.89 4.55 -3.02
C HIS A 392 -7.62 3.77 -4.10
N PHE A 393 -8.96 3.89 -4.24
CA PHE A 393 -9.71 3.27 -5.33
C PHE A 393 -9.35 3.85 -6.69
N ARG A 394 -9.26 5.18 -6.77
CA ARG A 394 -8.89 5.88 -8.01
C ARG A 394 -7.46 5.54 -8.41
N GLY A 395 -6.52 5.53 -7.46
CA GLY A 395 -5.13 5.14 -7.69
C GLY A 395 -5.00 3.73 -8.25
N ALA A 396 -5.79 2.79 -7.74
CA ALA A 396 -5.84 1.43 -8.24
C ALA A 396 -6.21 1.37 -9.73
N PHE A 397 -7.27 2.06 -10.14
CA PHE A 397 -7.68 2.09 -11.55
C PHE A 397 -6.71 2.88 -12.43
N CYS A 398 -6.15 4.00 -11.93
CA CYS A 398 -5.09 4.72 -12.64
C CYS A 398 -3.88 3.82 -12.94
N ALA A 399 -3.43 3.05 -11.96
CA ALA A 399 -2.31 2.15 -12.13
C ALA A 399 -2.61 1.08 -13.19
N LEU A 400 -3.80 0.48 -13.16
CA LEU A 400 -4.23 -0.49 -14.18
C LEU A 400 -4.24 0.09 -15.59
N TRP A 401 -4.66 1.34 -15.77
CA TRP A 401 -4.69 1.98 -17.09
C TRP A 401 -3.31 2.18 -17.73
N THR A 402 -2.24 2.01 -16.96
CA THR A 402 -0.88 2.04 -17.51
C THR A 402 -0.49 0.77 -18.26
N VAL A 403 -1.33 -0.28 -18.25
CA VAL A 403 -1.00 -1.60 -18.83
C VAL A 403 -0.91 -1.60 -20.35
N SER A 404 -1.65 -0.71 -21.04
CA SER A 404 -1.67 -0.65 -22.50
C SER A 404 -1.77 0.79 -23.01
N ALA A 405 -1.37 1.02 -24.25
CA ALA A 405 -1.49 2.34 -24.90
C ALA A 405 -2.96 2.80 -25.04
N GLU A 406 -3.89 1.86 -25.18
CA GLU A 406 -5.33 2.16 -25.29
C GLU A 406 -5.89 2.79 -24.01
N THR A 407 -5.56 2.23 -22.86
CA THR A 407 -6.04 2.72 -21.55
C THR A 407 -5.19 3.86 -21.01
N ALA A 408 -3.94 3.96 -21.42
CA ALA A 408 -2.98 4.96 -20.92
C ALA A 408 -3.38 6.40 -21.23
N VAL A 409 -4.25 6.64 -22.20
CA VAL A 409 -4.76 7.98 -22.53
C VAL A 409 -5.51 8.63 -21.36
N HIS A 410 -6.00 7.82 -20.43
CA HIS A 410 -6.72 8.29 -19.24
C HIS A 410 -5.79 8.60 -18.06
N THR A 411 -4.52 8.14 -18.11
CA THR A 411 -3.62 8.12 -16.95
C THR A 411 -3.21 9.52 -16.48
N ASN A 412 -3.01 10.47 -17.39
CA ASN A 412 -2.56 11.81 -17.01
C ASN A 412 -3.63 12.56 -16.19
N ALA A 413 -4.87 12.59 -16.67
CA ALA A 413 -5.98 13.22 -15.95
C ALA A 413 -6.25 12.51 -14.61
N CYS A 414 -6.07 11.19 -14.59
CA CYS A 414 -6.20 10.39 -13.41
C CYS A 414 -5.13 10.74 -12.37
N ASN A 415 -3.87 10.81 -12.78
CA ASN A 415 -2.76 11.17 -11.91
C ASN A 415 -2.91 12.57 -11.31
N GLU A 416 -3.30 13.57 -12.12
CA GLU A 416 -3.62 14.91 -11.61
C GLU A 416 -4.72 14.87 -10.55
N THR A 417 -5.78 14.08 -10.79
CA THR A 417 -6.87 13.95 -9.82
C THR A 417 -6.35 13.41 -8.49
N ILE A 418 -5.53 12.34 -8.49
CA ILE A 418 -5.01 11.73 -7.28
C ILE A 418 -4.07 12.67 -6.54
N LEU A 419 -3.16 13.34 -7.25
CA LEU A 419 -2.20 14.26 -6.65
C LEU A 419 -2.88 15.46 -5.96
N ASN A 420 -4.06 15.86 -6.43
CA ASN A 420 -4.80 17.01 -5.89
C ASN A 420 -5.89 16.63 -4.88
N MET A 421 -6.11 15.34 -4.62
CA MET A 421 -7.10 14.91 -3.62
C MET A 421 -6.61 15.20 -2.21
N ALA A 422 -7.42 15.99 -1.48
CA ALA A 422 -7.18 16.23 -0.07
C ALA A 422 -7.52 15.01 0.78
N TYR A 423 -6.79 14.80 1.87
CA TYR A 423 -7.15 13.80 2.88
C TYR A 423 -8.46 14.17 3.56
N LYS A 424 -9.33 13.20 3.76
CA LYS A 424 -10.51 13.37 4.62
C LYS A 424 -10.05 13.62 6.06
N GLN A 425 -10.81 14.44 6.83
CA GLN A 425 -10.41 14.82 8.19
C GLN A 425 -10.25 13.63 9.14
N ASN A 426 -11.04 12.59 8.95
CA ASN A 426 -11.06 11.39 9.80
C ASN A 426 -10.32 10.21 9.15
N ASN A 427 -9.46 10.44 8.16
CA ASN A 427 -8.73 9.35 7.54
C ASN A 427 -7.77 8.71 8.53
N ILE A 428 -7.84 7.42 8.56
CA ILE A 428 -6.80 6.54 9.07
C ILE A 428 -5.63 6.53 8.08
N TYR A 429 -4.50 5.95 8.46
CA TYR A 429 -3.29 5.88 7.63
C TYR A 429 -3.48 5.23 6.26
N PHE A 430 -4.47 4.33 6.10
CA PHE A 430 -4.61 3.44 4.94
C PHE A 430 -4.81 4.20 3.62
N GLU A 431 -5.90 4.98 3.49
CA GLU A 431 -6.18 5.74 2.26
C GLU A 431 -5.02 6.67 1.87
N PRO A 432 -4.48 7.52 2.79
CA PRO A 432 -3.36 8.37 2.46
C PRO A 432 -2.06 7.63 2.09
N SER A 433 -1.79 6.48 2.72
CA SER A 433 -0.62 5.67 2.38
C SER A 433 -0.76 5.03 1.01
N MET A 434 -1.93 4.51 0.68
CA MET A 434 -2.22 3.99 -0.66
C MET A 434 -2.20 5.10 -1.72
N GLN A 435 -2.75 6.28 -1.41
CA GLN A 435 -2.63 7.45 -2.29
C GLN A 435 -1.16 7.79 -2.56
N MET A 436 -0.32 7.81 -1.53
CA MET A 436 1.11 8.09 -1.68
C MET A 436 1.81 7.02 -2.53
N LEU A 437 1.57 5.73 -2.27
CA LEU A 437 2.15 4.62 -3.05
C LEU A 437 1.73 4.67 -4.51
N TYR A 438 0.44 4.90 -4.81
CA TYR A 438 -0.04 5.06 -6.18
C TYR A 438 0.54 6.30 -6.85
N SER A 439 0.66 7.42 -6.12
CA SER A 439 1.29 8.62 -6.67
C SER A 439 2.77 8.41 -6.98
N LEU A 440 3.51 7.70 -6.12
CA LEU A 440 4.89 7.31 -6.37
C LEU A 440 5.00 6.41 -7.61
N PHE A 441 4.12 5.40 -7.71
CA PHE A 441 4.08 4.52 -8.87
C PHE A 441 3.80 5.29 -10.15
N LEU A 442 2.73 6.09 -10.18
CA LEU A 442 2.27 6.85 -11.35
C LEU A 442 3.24 7.97 -11.78
N ASN A 443 4.13 8.43 -10.91
CA ASN A 443 5.11 9.48 -11.20
C ASN A 443 6.55 8.95 -11.32
N GLY A 444 6.73 7.64 -11.55
CA GLY A 444 7.99 7.06 -11.95
C GLY A 444 9.00 6.82 -10.81
N TYR A 445 8.58 6.86 -9.55
CA TYR A 445 9.47 6.57 -8.42
C TYR A 445 9.75 5.08 -8.22
N PHE A 446 8.90 4.20 -8.77
CA PHE A 446 9.09 2.75 -8.73
C PHE A 446 10.09 2.31 -9.81
N VAL A 447 11.27 2.89 -9.81
CA VAL A 447 12.35 2.57 -10.75
C VAL A 447 13.19 1.44 -10.17
N LYS A 448 13.55 0.50 -11.02
CA LYS A 448 14.47 -0.59 -10.71
C LYS A 448 15.90 -0.10 -10.97
N TYR A 449 16.66 0.10 -9.91
CA TYR A 449 18.00 0.72 -9.99
C TYR A 449 19.15 -0.26 -10.18
N TRP A 450 18.91 -1.56 -10.16
CA TRP A 450 19.97 -2.56 -10.26
C TRP A 450 19.79 -3.46 -11.47
N ASN A 451 20.91 -3.78 -12.10
CA ASN A 451 20.98 -4.80 -13.14
C ASN A 451 21.10 -6.20 -12.47
N TYR A 452 20.41 -7.18 -12.99
CA TYR A 452 20.47 -8.58 -12.56
C TYR A 452 21.49 -9.34 -13.38
#